data_6d15e543836176cb65f6e00c5a592981
#
_entry.id   6d15e543836176cb65f6e00c5a592981
#
_cell.length_a   1.000
_cell.length_b   1.000
_cell.length_c   1.000
_cell.angle_alpha   90.00
_cell.angle_beta   90.00
_cell.angle_gamma   90.00
#
_symmetry.space_group_name_H-M   'P 1'
#
loop_
_entity.id
_entity.type
_entity.pdbx_description
1 polymer ?
#
loop_
_entity_poly.entity_id
_entity_poly.type
_entity_poly.pdbx_seq_one_letter_code
_entity_poly.pdbx_strand_id
1 'polypeptide(L)'
;KKCNAHTVDFDFSLHLNFGRKDDNGDSKQGGVEVHINADNKGKKAVAERILSRMESIGFKRHGTGIVINPKLYVLNHTNAPALLIEICFVDDRDDYNQYNKVGYKAVAKAIAEGIMNKTISDGIKDGLADQKASDGNWYYYRNGSIATDITTVAQNKNGWWYVKNGKVDFSANTVAKNNNGWWHIVNGKVDFNSNTIAKNENGWWKIV
;
A
#
# COMPACT_ATOMS: atom_id res chain seq x y z
N LYS A 1 10.32 23.68 -14.63
CA LYS A 1 10.63 24.93 -13.90
C LYS A 1 9.85 25.03 -12.57
N LYS A 2 8.65 24.43 -12.45
CA LYS A 2 7.95 24.35 -11.15
C LYS A 2 8.72 23.51 -10.13
N CYS A 3 9.33 22.38 -10.55
CA CYS A 3 10.14 21.52 -9.69
C CYS A 3 11.27 22.31 -9.00
N ASN A 4 11.97 23.16 -9.76
CA ASN A 4 13.09 23.95 -9.24
C ASN A 4 12.70 25.08 -8.27
N ALA A 5 11.40 25.32 -8.09
CA ALA A 5 10.88 26.28 -7.10
C ALA A 5 10.77 25.66 -5.70
N HIS A 6 10.99 24.37 -5.56
CA HIS A 6 10.88 23.62 -4.31
C HIS A 6 12.16 22.81 -4.05
N THR A 7 12.52 22.65 -2.78
CA THR A 7 13.58 21.74 -2.37
C THR A 7 12.96 20.37 -2.21
N VAL A 8 13.37 19.44 -3.10
CA VAL A 8 12.91 18.04 -3.11
C VAL A 8 14.11 17.11 -3.23
N ASP A 9 14.00 15.90 -2.72
CA ASP A 9 15.07 14.89 -2.79
C ASP A 9 15.22 14.31 -4.19
N PHE A 10 14.09 14.14 -4.90
CA PHE A 10 14.02 13.59 -6.26
C PHE A 10 12.86 14.18 -7.06
N ASP A 11 13.05 14.30 -8.37
CA ASP A 11 12.00 14.55 -9.36
C ASP A 11 11.67 13.27 -10.13
N PHE A 12 10.39 12.99 -10.34
CA PHE A 12 9.94 11.84 -11.10
C PHE A 12 9.00 12.27 -12.23
N SER A 13 9.32 11.83 -13.46
CA SER A 13 8.46 11.98 -14.62
C SER A 13 7.86 10.61 -14.99
N LEU A 14 6.53 10.50 -15.02
CA LEU A 14 5.82 9.27 -15.35
C LEU A 14 5.33 9.33 -16.79
N HIS A 15 5.68 8.32 -17.56
CA HIS A 15 5.39 8.23 -18.99
C HIS A 15 4.90 6.83 -19.35
N LEU A 16 4.31 6.74 -20.54
CA LEU A 16 4.04 5.51 -21.25
C LEU A 16 4.85 5.53 -22.55
N ASN A 17 5.60 4.49 -22.79
CA ASN A 17 6.48 4.36 -23.95
C ASN A 17 5.71 4.04 -25.24
N PHE A 18 6.36 4.18 -26.38
CA PHE A 18 5.83 3.93 -27.72
C PHE A 18 6.93 3.43 -28.65
N GLY A 19 6.55 2.63 -29.66
CA GLY A 19 7.46 2.21 -30.75
C GLY A 19 7.62 0.71 -30.89
N ARG A 20 6.84 -0.09 -30.15
CA ARG A 20 6.83 -1.57 -30.28
C ARG A 20 6.07 -2.04 -31.52
N LYS A 21 4.96 -1.36 -31.86
CA LYS A 21 4.09 -1.70 -33.00
C LYS A 21 3.56 -3.13 -32.93
N ASP A 22 3.20 -3.57 -31.72
CA ASP A 22 2.67 -4.91 -31.45
C ASP A 22 1.21 -4.87 -31.04
N ASP A 23 0.36 -4.39 -31.94
CA ASP A 23 -1.09 -4.22 -31.70
C ASP A 23 -1.83 -5.55 -31.49
N ASN A 24 -1.28 -6.67 -31.93
CA ASN A 24 -1.90 -7.99 -31.84
C ASN A 24 -1.40 -8.83 -30.65
N GLY A 25 -0.21 -8.53 -30.15
CA GLY A 25 0.47 -9.30 -29.12
C GLY A 25 1.28 -10.47 -29.69
N ASP A 26 2.51 -10.58 -29.22
CA ASP A 26 3.42 -11.70 -29.54
C ASP A 26 3.76 -12.56 -28.32
N SER A 27 3.03 -12.34 -27.22
CA SER A 27 3.23 -12.93 -25.89
C SER A 27 4.52 -12.46 -25.20
N LYS A 28 5.07 -11.32 -25.62
CA LYS A 28 6.25 -10.72 -25.01
C LYS A 28 6.01 -9.24 -24.71
N GLN A 29 6.01 -8.92 -23.45
CA GLN A 29 5.89 -7.53 -23.02
C GLN A 29 7.05 -6.67 -23.56
N GLY A 30 6.76 -5.46 -24.01
CA GLY A 30 7.73 -4.41 -24.27
C GLY A 30 8.47 -4.02 -23.00
N GLY A 31 7.71 -3.84 -21.93
CA GLY A 31 8.21 -3.79 -20.57
C GLY A 31 8.49 -2.39 -20.04
N VAL A 32 8.88 -2.35 -18.77
CA VAL A 32 9.20 -1.12 -18.02
C VAL A 32 10.68 -0.74 -18.20
N GLU A 33 10.93 0.57 -18.31
CA GLU A 33 12.29 1.11 -18.23
C GLU A 33 12.35 2.42 -17.45
N VAL A 34 13.52 2.71 -16.89
CA VAL A 34 13.79 3.94 -16.14
C VAL A 34 14.99 4.66 -16.73
N HIS A 35 14.77 5.89 -17.17
CA HIS A 35 15.80 6.74 -17.71
C HIS A 35 16.43 7.59 -16.60
N ILE A 36 17.77 7.64 -16.62
CA ILE A 36 18.61 8.52 -15.81
C ILE A 36 19.61 9.23 -16.70
N ASN A 37 20.04 10.44 -16.34
CA ASN A 37 21.06 11.14 -17.16
C ASN A 37 22.49 10.65 -16.90
N ALA A 38 22.75 10.13 -15.69
CA ALA A 38 24.03 9.53 -15.30
C ALA A 38 23.85 8.67 -14.04
N ASP A 39 24.76 7.73 -13.81
CA ASP A 39 24.81 6.90 -12.60
C ASP A 39 25.47 7.66 -11.44
N ASN A 40 24.76 8.61 -10.89
CA ASN A 40 25.21 9.41 -9.77
C ASN A 40 24.06 9.76 -8.82
N LYS A 41 24.36 10.34 -7.66
CA LYS A 41 23.37 10.80 -6.66
C LYS A 41 22.31 9.75 -6.30
N GLY A 42 22.67 8.47 -6.34
CA GLY A 42 21.77 7.37 -5.97
C GLY A 42 20.67 7.03 -6.99
N LYS A 43 20.64 7.67 -8.17
CA LYS A 43 19.60 7.48 -9.19
C LYS A 43 19.46 6.04 -9.64
N LYS A 44 20.58 5.36 -9.91
CA LYS A 44 20.56 3.95 -10.32
C LYS A 44 19.94 3.04 -9.26
N ALA A 45 20.29 3.24 -7.99
CA ALA A 45 19.72 2.46 -6.89
C ALA A 45 18.21 2.65 -6.76
N VAL A 46 17.69 3.89 -6.96
CA VAL A 46 16.25 4.15 -6.98
C VAL A 46 15.61 3.48 -8.20
N ALA A 47 16.21 3.60 -9.38
CA ALA A 47 15.72 2.97 -10.61
C ALA A 47 15.61 1.44 -10.47
N GLU A 48 16.65 0.77 -9.94
CA GLU A 48 16.64 -0.67 -9.68
C GLU A 48 15.51 -1.10 -8.72
N ARG A 49 15.27 -0.34 -7.66
CA ARG A 49 14.17 -0.65 -6.74
C ARG A 49 12.80 -0.51 -7.42
N ILE A 50 12.60 0.54 -8.22
CA ILE A 50 11.36 0.73 -8.99
C ILE A 50 11.16 -0.46 -9.94
N LEU A 51 12.18 -0.82 -10.72
CA LEU A 51 12.12 -1.95 -11.63
C LEU A 51 11.78 -3.26 -10.92
N SER A 52 12.45 -3.55 -9.81
CA SER A 52 12.19 -4.76 -9.00
C SER A 52 10.75 -4.80 -8.46
N ARG A 53 10.19 -3.67 -8.05
CA ARG A 53 8.78 -3.60 -7.62
C ARG A 53 7.81 -3.79 -8.78
N MET A 54 8.10 -3.23 -9.95
CA MET A 54 7.31 -3.44 -11.17
C MET A 54 7.34 -4.91 -11.61
N GLU A 55 8.51 -5.57 -11.55
CA GLU A 55 8.63 -7.01 -11.80
C GLU A 55 7.79 -7.84 -10.84
N SER A 56 7.74 -7.47 -9.56
CA SER A 56 6.94 -8.19 -8.55
C SER A 56 5.44 -8.18 -8.82
N ILE A 57 4.94 -7.24 -9.62
CA ILE A 57 3.54 -7.18 -10.07
C ILE A 57 3.36 -7.64 -11.52
N GLY A 58 4.39 -8.27 -12.12
CA GLY A 58 4.30 -8.99 -13.38
C GLY A 58 4.74 -8.24 -14.63
N PHE A 59 5.27 -7.02 -14.51
CA PHE A 59 5.92 -6.36 -15.64
C PHE A 59 7.31 -6.96 -15.93
N LYS A 60 7.72 -6.92 -17.18
CA LYS A 60 9.07 -7.28 -17.59
C LYS A 60 9.91 -6.01 -17.74
N ARG A 61 11.21 -6.12 -17.64
CA ARG A 61 12.12 -5.03 -17.99
C ARG A 61 12.26 -4.93 -19.50
N HIS A 62 12.25 -3.71 -20.02
CA HIS A 62 12.72 -3.46 -21.39
C HIS A 62 14.25 -3.49 -21.40
N GLY A 63 14.85 -4.44 -22.10
CA GLY A 63 16.30 -4.63 -22.09
C GLY A 63 16.86 -4.82 -20.67
N THR A 64 17.78 -3.95 -20.25
CA THR A 64 18.32 -3.94 -18.87
C THR A 64 17.41 -3.24 -17.87
N GLY A 65 16.38 -2.54 -18.34
CA GLY A 65 15.46 -1.73 -17.54
C GLY A 65 16.01 -0.34 -17.21
N ILE A 66 17.31 -0.11 -17.17
CA ILE A 66 17.89 1.20 -16.92
C ILE A 66 18.53 1.74 -18.19
N VAL A 67 18.11 2.94 -18.59
CA VAL A 67 18.62 3.65 -19.75
C VAL A 67 19.35 4.92 -19.29
N ILE A 68 20.65 5.01 -19.63
CA ILE A 68 21.40 6.26 -19.43
C ILE A 68 21.14 7.17 -20.61
N ASN A 69 20.35 8.23 -20.41
CA ASN A 69 19.98 9.18 -21.47
C ASN A 69 20.27 10.62 -21.06
N PRO A 70 21.48 11.12 -21.36
CA PRO A 70 21.90 12.47 -20.99
C PRO A 70 21.25 13.57 -21.85
N LYS A 71 20.39 13.21 -22.83
CA LYS A 71 19.76 14.19 -23.73
C LYS A 71 18.36 14.61 -23.31
N LEU A 72 17.72 13.89 -22.38
CA LEU A 72 16.36 14.22 -21.92
C LEU A 72 16.36 15.50 -21.09
N TYR A 73 15.57 16.49 -21.52
CA TYR A 73 15.51 17.81 -20.91
C TYR A 73 15.18 17.73 -19.42
N VAL A 74 14.14 16.96 -19.04
CA VAL A 74 13.68 16.83 -17.65
C VAL A 74 14.76 16.28 -16.72
N LEU A 75 15.63 15.40 -17.22
CA LEU A 75 16.70 14.80 -16.42
C LEU A 75 17.89 15.73 -16.18
N ASN A 76 18.03 16.80 -16.98
CA ASN A 76 19.18 17.70 -16.94
C ASN A 76 18.88 19.10 -16.44
N HIS A 77 17.61 19.51 -16.40
CA HIS A 77 17.20 20.87 -16.05
C HIS A 77 16.40 20.94 -14.74
N THR A 78 16.54 19.92 -13.90
CA THR A 78 16.04 19.88 -12.52
C THR A 78 17.20 20.01 -11.54
N ASN A 79 17.00 20.76 -10.45
CA ASN A 79 17.99 20.93 -9.37
C ASN A 79 18.15 19.63 -8.57
N ALA A 80 17.04 18.93 -8.33
CA ALA A 80 17.04 17.60 -7.73
C ALA A 80 17.47 16.51 -8.72
N PRO A 81 18.01 15.38 -8.25
CA PRO A 81 18.17 14.20 -9.08
C PRO A 81 16.84 13.80 -9.71
N ALA A 82 16.82 13.55 -11.02
CA ALA A 82 15.59 13.23 -11.75
C ALA A 82 15.65 11.85 -12.41
N LEU A 83 14.49 11.17 -12.41
CA LEU A 83 14.25 9.93 -13.13
C LEU A 83 13.00 10.08 -14.01
N LEU A 84 13.03 9.48 -15.21
CA LEU A 84 11.86 9.34 -16.05
C LEU A 84 11.53 7.84 -16.15
N ILE A 85 10.29 7.50 -15.83
CA ILE A 85 9.81 6.12 -15.73
C ILE A 85 8.86 5.88 -16.90
N GLU A 86 9.24 5.01 -17.81
CA GLU A 86 8.37 4.47 -18.86
C GLU A 86 7.72 3.20 -18.33
N ILE A 87 6.46 3.29 -17.96
CA ILE A 87 5.73 2.24 -17.24
C ILE A 87 5.54 0.99 -18.10
N CYS A 88 5.19 1.19 -19.37
CA CYS A 88 4.96 0.16 -20.37
C CYS A 88 4.79 0.81 -21.75
N PHE A 89 4.76 0.02 -22.82
CA PHE A 89 4.48 0.53 -24.17
C PHE A 89 2.99 0.56 -24.47
N VAL A 90 2.48 1.71 -24.93
CA VAL A 90 1.05 1.88 -25.24
C VAL A 90 0.61 1.14 -26.51
N ASP A 91 1.58 0.88 -27.40
CA ASP A 91 1.42 0.17 -28.67
C ASP A 91 1.93 -1.28 -28.61
N ASP A 92 1.95 -1.87 -27.42
CA ASP A 92 2.24 -3.28 -27.16
C ASP A 92 1.02 -3.90 -26.45
N ARG A 93 0.39 -4.88 -27.10
CA ARG A 93 -0.83 -5.54 -26.60
C ARG A 93 -0.60 -6.28 -25.29
N ASP A 94 0.56 -6.90 -25.14
CA ASP A 94 0.90 -7.67 -23.95
C ASP A 94 1.14 -6.76 -22.75
N ASP A 95 1.77 -5.60 -22.95
CA ASP A 95 1.92 -4.55 -21.94
C ASP A 95 0.57 -3.94 -21.55
N TYR A 96 -0.29 -3.64 -22.53
CA TYR A 96 -1.64 -3.14 -22.28
C TYR A 96 -2.46 -4.12 -21.43
N ASN A 97 -2.40 -5.41 -21.77
CA ASN A 97 -3.11 -6.45 -21.03
C ASN A 97 -2.57 -6.58 -19.60
N GLN A 98 -1.25 -6.51 -19.41
CA GLN A 98 -0.64 -6.56 -18.08
C GLN A 98 -1.03 -5.34 -17.25
N TYR A 99 -0.98 -4.13 -17.84
CA TYR A 99 -1.38 -2.90 -17.15
C TYR A 99 -2.84 -2.96 -16.69
N ASN A 100 -3.77 -3.39 -17.54
CA ASN A 100 -5.18 -3.52 -17.19
C ASN A 100 -5.43 -4.62 -16.15
N LYS A 101 -4.71 -5.73 -16.22
CA LYS A 101 -4.80 -6.82 -15.25
C LYS A 101 -4.45 -6.38 -13.84
N VAL A 102 -3.37 -5.62 -13.67
CA VAL A 102 -2.92 -5.18 -12.34
C VAL A 102 -3.57 -3.87 -11.90
N GLY A 103 -3.90 -3.00 -12.83
CA GLY A 103 -4.53 -1.70 -12.62
C GLY A 103 -3.57 -0.61 -12.13
N TYR A 104 -3.94 0.63 -12.38
CA TYR A 104 -3.10 1.81 -12.11
C TYR A 104 -2.71 1.96 -10.62
N LYS A 105 -3.55 1.50 -9.67
CA LYS A 105 -3.25 1.59 -8.23
C LYS A 105 -2.08 0.70 -7.84
N ALA A 106 -2.01 -0.53 -8.38
CA ALA A 106 -0.91 -1.44 -8.13
C ALA A 106 0.39 -0.91 -8.76
N VAL A 107 0.32 -0.35 -9.97
CA VAL A 107 1.46 0.30 -10.64
C VAL A 107 1.97 1.48 -9.80
N ALA A 108 1.08 2.40 -9.40
CA ALA A 108 1.46 3.56 -8.59
C ALA A 108 2.09 3.15 -7.24
N LYS A 109 1.54 2.11 -6.61
CA LYS A 109 2.08 1.55 -5.36
C LYS A 109 3.49 0.99 -5.57
N ALA A 110 3.70 0.17 -6.61
CA ALA A 110 5.00 -0.42 -6.91
C ALA A 110 6.07 0.65 -7.15
N ILE A 111 5.75 1.69 -7.92
CA ILE A 111 6.65 2.82 -8.16
C ILE A 111 6.95 3.55 -6.83
N ALA A 112 5.95 3.89 -6.04
CA ALA A 112 6.11 4.59 -4.77
C ALA A 112 6.94 3.77 -3.76
N GLU A 113 6.73 2.45 -3.69
CA GLU A 113 7.53 1.54 -2.85
C GLU A 113 9.00 1.51 -3.27
N GLY A 114 9.27 1.50 -4.58
CA GLY A 114 10.62 1.57 -5.12
C GLY A 114 11.32 2.89 -4.78
N ILE A 115 10.61 4.01 -4.90
CA ILE A 115 11.10 5.35 -4.55
C ILE A 115 11.44 5.41 -3.06
N MET A 116 10.48 5.07 -2.21
CA MET A 116 10.60 5.21 -0.75
C MET A 116 11.45 4.12 -0.10
N ASN A 117 11.79 3.06 -0.81
CA ASN A 117 12.44 1.87 -0.27
C ASN A 117 11.68 1.27 0.94
N LYS A 118 10.35 1.28 0.85
CA LYS A 118 9.45 0.79 1.90
C LYS A 118 8.28 0.07 1.26
N THR A 119 7.74 -0.94 1.93
CA THR A 119 6.46 -1.53 1.57
C THR A 119 5.35 -0.59 2.02
N ILE A 120 4.47 -0.22 1.10
CA ILE A 120 3.23 0.51 1.38
C ILE A 120 2.17 -0.54 1.64
N SER A 121 1.63 -0.59 2.85
CA SER A 121 0.43 -1.39 3.11
C SER A 121 -0.71 -0.86 2.24
N ASP A 122 -1.46 -1.75 1.61
CA ASP A 122 -2.68 -1.39 0.88
C ASP A 122 -3.63 -0.80 1.89
N GLY A 123 -3.73 0.51 1.92
CA GLY A 123 -4.43 1.33 2.88
C GLY A 123 -5.52 0.59 3.66
N ILE A 124 -5.14 -0.31 4.56
CA ILE A 124 -6.04 -0.87 5.54
C ILE A 124 -6.43 0.35 6.36
N LYS A 125 -7.69 0.75 6.24
CA LYS A 125 -8.25 1.85 7.01
C LYS A 125 -7.88 1.67 8.46
N ASP A 126 -7.49 2.75 9.12
CA ASP A 126 -7.37 2.75 10.57
C ASP A 126 -8.67 2.27 11.20
N GLY A 127 -8.54 1.38 12.18
CA GLY A 127 -9.67 0.75 12.82
C GLY A 127 -9.68 -0.77 12.68
N LEU A 128 -10.80 -1.39 13.06
CA LEU A 128 -10.96 -2.84 12.95
C LEU A 128 -11.25 -3.24 11.50
N ALA A 129 -10.43 -4.13 10.96
CA ALA A 129 -10.56 -4.60 9.59
C ALA A 129 -11.89 -5.30 9.31
N ASP A 130 -12.44 -5.11 8.11
CA ASP A 130 -13.67 -5.79 7.66
C ASP A 130 -13.43 -7.23 7.21
N GLN A 131 -12.22 -7.55 6.79
CA GLN A 131 -11.80 -8.87 6.35
C GLN A 131 -10.88 -9.50 7.39
N LYS A 132 -10.98 -10.82 7.53
CA LYS A 132 -10.02 -11.60 8.31
C LYS A 132 -8.68 -11.67 7.58
N ALA A 133 -7.59 -11.63 8.33
CA ALA A 133 -6.27 -11.94 7.83
C ALA A 133 -6.15 -13.44 7.46
N SER A 134 -5.06 -13.82 6.83
CA SER A 134 -4.80 -15.21 6.39
C SER A 134 -4.81 -16.23 7.52
N ASP A 135 -4.56 -15.79 8.76
CA ASP A 135 -4.64 -16.61 9.98
C ASP A 135 -6.06 -16.73 10.56
N GLY A 136 -7.07 -16.20 9.86
CA GLY A 136 -8.47 -16.24 10.26
C GLY A 136 -8.88 -15.21 11.32
N ASN A 137 -8.01 -14.30 11.70
CA ASN A 137 -8.30 -13.29 12.74
C ASN A 137 -8.61 -11.92 12.14
N TRP A 138 -9.37 -11.10 12.89
CA TRP A 138 -9.51 -9.66 12.62
C TRP A 138 -8.52 -8.88 13.47
N TYR A 139 -7.90 -7.88 12.83
CA TYR A 139 -6.92 -7.00 13.45
C TYR A 139 -7.36 -5.54 13.38
N TYR A 140 -6.97 -4.79 14.40
CA TYR A 140 -7.10 -3.34 14.43
C TYR A 140 -5.84 -2.72 13.86
N TYR A 141 -6.01 -1.83 12.88
CA TYR A 141 -4.90 -1.18 12.19
C TYR A 141 -4.81 0.30 12.55
N ARG A 142 -3.59 0.80 12.57
CA ARG A 142 -3.25 2.21 12.67
C ARG A 142 -2.08 2.50 11.74
N ASN A 143 -2.22 3.51 10.85
CA ASN A 143 -1.23 3.85 9.85
C ASN A 143 -0.76 2.63 9.03
N GLY A 144 -1.71 1.76 8.65
CA GLY A 144 -1.46 0.57 7.84
C GLY A 144 -0.73 -0.60 8.55
N SER A 145 -0.48 -0.51 9.85
CA SER A 145 0.16 -1.56 10.66
C SER A 145 -0.81 -2.04 11.75
N ILE A 146 -0.67 -3.31 12.19
CA ILE A 146 -1.42 -3.83 13.32
C ILE A 146 -1.05 -3.03 14.57
N ALA A 147 -2.05 -2.43 15.22
CA ALA A 147 -1.88 -1.60 16.41
C ALA A 147 -1.87 -2.46 17.68
N THR A 148 -0.77 -3.14 17.97
CA THR A 148 -0.64 -4.10 19.09
C THR A 148 -0.78 -3.46 20.47
N ASP A 149 -0.70 -2.14 20.58
CA ASP A 149 -0.92 -1.35 21.78
C ASP A 149 -2.39 -1.01 22.05
N ILE A 150 -3.31 -1.35 21.13
CA ILE A 150 -4.72 -1.04 21.24
C ILE A 150 -5.48 -2.17 21.93
N THR A 151 -6.17 -1.82 23.02
CA THR A 151 -7.23 -2.63 23.63
C THR A 151 -8.49 -1.76 23.75
N THR A 152 -9.57 -2.15 23.06
CA THR A 152 -10.78 -1.32 22.91
C THR A 152 -11.96 -2.17 22.44
N VAL A 153 -13.12 -1.52 22.29
CA VAL A 153 -14.27 -2.05 21.56
C VAL A 153 -14.37 -1.31 20.23
N ALA A 154 -14.33 -2.04 19.12
CA ALA A 154 -14.34 -1.47 17.78
C ALA A 154 -15.36 -2.16 16.86
N GLN A 155 -15.82 -1.41 15.87
CA GLN A 155 -16.77 -1.89 14.87
C GLN A 155 -16.10 -2.19 13.54
N ASN A 156 -16.57 -3.26 12.91
CA ASN A 156 -16.41 -3.52 11.49
C ASN A 156 -17.78 -3.86 10.86
N LYS A 157 -17.82 -4.20 9.57
CA LYS A 157 -19.09 -4.56 8.88
C LYS A 157 -19.80 -5.79 9.46
N ASN A 158 -19.11 -6.60 10.29
CA ASN A 158 -19.67 -7.81 10.91
C ASN A 158 -20.17 -7.60 12.34
N GLY A 159 -20.02 -6.38 12.88
CA GLY A 159 -20.50 -5.99 14.21
C GLY A 159 -19.47 -5.30 15.10
N TRP A 160 -19.76 -5.25 16.40
CA TRP A 160 -18.90 -4.66 17.42
C TRP A 160 -18.15 -5.75 18.18
N TRP A 161 -16.85 -5.58 18.32
CA TRP A 161 -15.93 -6.60 18.80
C TRP A 161 -14.98 -6.06 19.85
N TYR A 162 -14.63 -6.90 20.81
CA TYR A 162 -13.54 -6.62 21.74
C TYR A 162 -12.20 -6.90 21.08
N VAL A 163 -11.38 -5.88 21.03
CA VAL A 163 -10.01 -5.93 20.52
C VAL A 163 -9.05 -5.88 21.71
N LYS A 164 -8.15 -6.84 21.79
CA LYS A 164 -7.09 -6.90 22.79
C LYS A 164 -5.74 -6.98 22.09
N ASN A 165 -4.84 -6.03 22.41
CA ASN A 165 -3.52 -5.95 21.78
C ASN A 165 -3.58 -5.98 20.24
N GLY A 166 -4.52 -5.21 19.67
CA GLY A 166 -4.70 -5.09 18.22
C GLY A 166 -5.39 -6.27 17.54
N LYS A 167 -5.85 -7.28 18.24
CA LYS A 167 -6.50 -8.49 17.70
C LYS A 167 -7.87 -8.71 18.37
N VAL A 168 -8.86 -9.17 17.61
CA VAL A 168 -10.15 -9.56 18.20
C VAL A 168 -9.97 -10.81 19.06
N ASP A 169 -10.39 -10.71 20.32
CA ASP A 169 -10.40 -11.83 21.27
C ASP A 169 -11.80 -12.44 21.31
N PHE A 170 -12.01 -13.50 20.52
CA PHE A 170 -13.29 -14.21 20.43
C PHE A 170 -13.67 -14.98 21.69
N SER A 171 -12.75 -15.14 22.64
CA SER A 171 -13.02 -15.85 23.91
C SER A 171 -13.40 -14.90 25.04
N ALA A 172 -13.30 -13.59 24.83
CA ALA A 172 -13.51 -12.61 25.87
C ALA A 172 -14.96 -12.58 26.38
N ASN A 173 -15.11 -12.66 27.69
CA ASN A 173 -16.37 -12.41 28.43
C ASN A 173 -16.06 -11.40 29.53
N THR A 174 -16.40 -10.12 29.31
CA THR A 174 -15.93 -9.02 30.14
C THR A 174 -16.77 -7.76 29.95
N VAL A 175 -16.42 -6.70 30.64
CA VAL A 175 -16.90 -5.34 30.37
C VAL A 175 -15.72 -4.52 29.85
N ALA A 176 -15.85 -3.94 28.67
CA ALA A 176 -14.81 -3.17 28.01
C ALA A 176 -15.28 -1.78 27.59
N LYS A 177 -14.36 -0.86 27.39
CA LYS A 177 -14.61 0.55 27.13
C LYS A 177 -14.11 0.96 25.75
N ASN A 178 -14.84 1.89 25.12
CA ASN A 178 -14.36 2.73 24.04
C ASN A 178 -14.78 4.19 24.27
N ASN A 179 -14.61 5.07 23.27
CA ASN A 179 -14.99 6.48 23.38
C ASN A 179 -16.50 6.71 23.55
N ASN A 180 -17.33 5.73 23.21
CA ASN A 180 -18.79 5.81 23.30
C ASN A 180 -19.35 5.26 24.63
N GLY A 181 -18.50 4.65 25.47
CA GLY A 181 -18.91 4.13 26.78
C GLY A 181 -18.42 2.73 27.10
N TRP A 182 -19.08 2.09 28.06
CA TRP A 182 -18.82 0.74 28.52
C TRP A 182 -19.75 -0.27 27.85
N TRP A 183 -19.23 -1.43 27.51
CA TRP A 183 -19.91 -2.44 26.72
C TRP A 183 -19.74 -3.81 27.35
N HIS A 184 -20.84 -4.56 27.43
CA HIS A 184 -20.80 -5.97 27.82
C HIS A 184 -20.33 -6.81 26.64
N ILE A 185 -19.34 -7.64 26.86
CA ILE A 185 -18.71 -8.49 25.85
C ILE A 185 -19.01 -9.94 26.20
N VAL A 186 -19.58 -10.66 25.22
CA VAL A 186 -19.83 -12.09 25.30
C VAL A 186 -19.18 -12.76 24.07
N ASN A 187 -18.30 -13.71 24.34
CA ASN A 187 -17.55 -14.41 23.26
C ASN A 187 -16.93 -13.42 22.26
N GLY A 188 -16.30 -12.36 22.78
CA GLY A 188 -15.61 -11.35 21.99
C GLY A 188 -16.51 -10.32 21.30
N LYS A 189 -17.83 -10.47 21.33
CA LYS A 189 -18.79 -9.59 20.68
C LYS A 189 -19.55 -8.73 21.67
N VAL A 190 -19.91 -7.49 21.30
CA VAL A 190 -20.78 -6.66 22.12
C VAL A 190 -22.19 -7.28 22.19
N ASP A 191 -22.67 -7.49 23.39
CA ASP A 191 -24.04 -7.89 23.65
C ASP A 191 -24.88 -6.66 23.98
N PHE A 192 -25.74 -6.27 23.05
CA PHE A 192 -26.65 -5.11 23.22
C PHE A 192 -27.93 -5.41 24.01
N ASN A 193 -28.17 -6.68 24.31
CA ASN A 193 -29.41 -7.11 24.93
C ASN A 193 -29.24 -7.52 26.41
N SER A 194 -28.04 -7.36 26.94
CA SER A 194 -27.76 -7.77 28.31
C SER A 194 -28.41 -6.85 29.35
N ASN A 195 -29.10 -7.47 30.29
CA ASN A 195 -29.42 -6.85 31.59
C ASN A 195 -28.81 -7.75 32.67
N THR A 196 -27.57 -7.52 33.02
CA THR A 196 -26.80 -8.45 33.86
C THR A 196 -25.73 -7.71 34.70
N ILE A 197 -25.05 -8.46 35.54
CA ILE A 197 -23.85 -8.00 36.24
C ILE A 197 -22.63 -8.70 35.62
N ALA A 198 -21.64 -7.93 35.21
CA ALA A 198 -20.41 -8.44 34.63
C ALA A 198 -19.18 -7.83 35.31
N LYS A 199 -18.04 -8.52 35.25
CA LYS A 199 -16.80 -8.15 35.91
C LYS A 199 -15.70 -7.87 34.88
N ASN A 200 -14.87 -6.86 35.17
CA ASN A 200 -13.58 -6.67 34.54
C ASN A 200 -12.49 -6.46 35.61
N GLU A 201 -11.27 -6.07 35.18
CA GLU A 201 -10.16 -5.79 36.09
C GLU A 201 -10.45 -4.66 37.09
N ASN A 202 -11.38 -3.74 36.78
CA ASN A 202 -11.74 -2.59 37.61
C ASN A 202 -12.93 -2.88 38.55
N GLY A 203 -13.52 -4.07 38.49
CA GLY A 203 -14.60 -4.47 39.37
C GLY A 203 -15.88 -5.01 38.71
N TRP A 204 -16.97 -4.94 39.44
CA TRP A 204 -18.30 -5.39 39.01
C TRP A 204 -19.14 -4.25 38.45
N TRP A 205 -19.81 -4.51 37.33
CA TRP A 205 -20.61 -3.53 36.60
C TRP A 205 -22.03 -4.05 36.37
N LYS A 206 -23.03 -3.23 36.65
CA LYS A 206 -24.41 -3.49 36.24
C LYS A 206 -24.59 -2.99 34.81
N ILE A 207 -24.97 -3.88 33.92
CA ILE A 207 -25.29 -3.61 32.52
C ILE A 207 -26.80 -3.51 32.40
N VAL A 208 -27.30 -2.42 31.84
CA VAL A 208 -28.74 -2.14 31.64
C VAL A 208 -28.96 -1.64 30.22
#